data_4d66667655ddf5e31c579583626b42b1
#
_entry.id   4d66667655ddf5e31c579583626b42b1
#
_cell.length_a   1.000
_cell.length_b   1.000
_cell.length_c   1.000
_cell.angle_alpha   90.00
_cell.angle_beta   90.00
_cell.angle_gamma   90.00
#
_symmetry.space_group_name_H-M   'P 1'
#
loop_
_entity.id
_entity.type
_entity.pdbx_description
1 polymer ?
#
loop_
_entity_poly.entity_id
_entity_poly.type
_entity_poly.pdbx_seq_one_letter_code
_entity_poly.pdbx_strand_id
1 'polypeptide(L)'
;MRKIGLLGGTFDPVHFGHLRLAEQCQQKLNLEEIWFIPAAHPPHKDWKISPYEKRRKWLEQALEGNNTYRILDIEQEREGKSYTVHTLKALHKAEPDCEFYFLTGADSLTYLDHWHHWEEILDLCHFVATTRPGYGSSIPEQLQKEAKQHKDGILCLEIDALNISSTEVRKQIALQHDISQLVPEKIIDEVKHSMEIKVEGYKELLKTRLSVKRYTHSVGVANTA
;
A
#
# COMPACT_ATOMS: atom_id res chain seq x y z
N MET A 1 12.14 -17.28 -17.26
CA MET A 1 11.08 -16.99 -16.25
C MET A 1 10.73 -15.51 -16.37
N ARG A 2 9.46 -15.19 -16.36
CA ARG A 2 8.96 -13.80 -16.41
C ARG A 2 9.23 -13.11 -15.07
N LYS A 3 9.82 -11.91 -15.12
CA LYS A 3 10.09 -11.12 -13.91
C LYS A 3 8.92 -10.22 -13.60
N ILE A 4 8.24 -10.48 -12.49
CA ILE A 4 7.01 -9.80 -12.09
C ILE A 4 7.23 -9.06 -10.77
N GLY A 5 6.95 -7.75 -10.77
CA GLY A 5 6.90 -6.98 -9.54
C GLY A 5 5.54 -7.12 -8.86
N LEU A 6 5.54 -7.41 -7.57
CA LEU A 6 4.33 -7.48 -6.76
C LEU A 6 4.28 -6.27 -5.83
N LEU A 7 3.28 -5.42 -6.00
CA LEU A 7 3.05 -4.27 -5.13
C LEU A 7 1.78 -4.47 -4.32
N GLY A 8 1.93 -5.00 -3.12
CA GLY A 8 0.85 -5.14 -2.14
C GLY A 8 0.55 -3.84 -1.43
N GLY A 9 -0.71 -3.56 -1.18
CA GLY A 9 -1.08 -2.35 -0.46
C GLY A 9 -2.56 -2.23 -0.16
N THR A 10 -2.89 -1.34 0.78
CA THR A 10 -4.31 -1.03 1.05
C THR A 10 -4.91 -0.17 -0.06
N PHE A 11 -4.11 0.73 -0.65
CA PHE A 11 -4.51 1.70 -1.68
C PHE A 11 -5.77 2.49 -1.28
N ASP A 12 -5.73 3.13 -0.12
CA ASP A 12 -6.85 3.87 0.47
C ASP A 12 -6.55 5.39 0.66
N PRO A 13 -6.40 6.18 -0.43
CA PRO A 13 -6.41 5.78 -1.83
C PRO A 13 -5.03 5.40 -2.39
N VAL A 14 -4.99 4.90 -3.62
CA VAL A 14 -3.78 4.89 -4.45
C VAL A 14 -3.31 6.32 -4.68
N HIS A 15 -1.98 6.52 -4.80
CA HIS A 15 -1.38 7.86 -4.96
C HIS A 15 -0.09 7.80 -5.78
N PHE A 16 0.41 8.95 -6.21
CA PHE A 16 1.62 9.01 -7.05
C PHE A 16 2.85 8.35 -6.41
N GLY A 17 2.95 8.29 -5.07
CA GLY A 17 4.01 7.54 -4.39
C GLY A 17 4.01 6.04 -4.73
N HIS A 18 2.84 5.41 -4.81
CA HIS A 18 2.73 4.01 -5.24
C HIS A 18 3.11 3.82 -6.72
N LEU A 19 2.62 4.73 -7.59
CA LEU A 19 2.88 4.66 -9.02
C LEU A 19 4.37 4.90 -9.33
N ARG A 20 5.00 5.85 -8.66
CA ARG A 20 6.43 6.14 -8.80
C ARG A 20 7.29 4.96 -8.34
N LEU A 21 6.92 4.34 -7.21
CA LEU A 21 7.61 3.13 -6.72
C LEU A 21 7.52 2.01 -7.77
N ALA A 22 6.33 1.74 -8.30
CA ALA A 22 6.12 0.74 -9.32
C ALA A 22 6.97 1.01 -10.58
N GLU A 23 6.90 2.23 -11.11
CA GLU A 23 7.65 2.68 -12.28
C GLU A 23 9.17 2.51 -12.10
N GLN A 24 9.71 3.02 -11.00
CA GLN A 24 11.14 3.00 -10.74
C GLN A 24 11.66 1.57 -10.52
N CYS A 25 10.91 0.72 -9.82
CA CYS A 25 11.26 -0.69 -9.65
C CYS A 25 11.19 -1.44 -10.98
N GLN A 26 10.16 -1.21 -11.79
CA GLN A 26 10.02 -1.84 -13.10
C GLN A 26 11.23 -1.54 -13.98
N GLN A 27 11.64 -0.28 -14.06
CA GLN A 27 12.78 0.15 -14.87
C GLN A 27 14.10 -0.40 -14.36
N LYS A 28 14.39 -0.26 -13.06
CA LYS A 28 15.69 -0.61 -12.47
C LYS A 28 15.93 -2.11 -12.37
N LEU A 29 14.88 -2.91 -12.23
CA LEU A 29 14.96 -4.38 -12.11
C LEU A 29 14.59 -5.09 -13.40
N ASN A 30 14.27 -4.34 -14.47
CA ASN A 30 13.82 -4.88 -15.77
C ASN A 30 12.63 -5.84 -15.59
N LEU A 31 11.60 -5.43 -14.81
CA LEU A 31 10.41 -6.23 -14.60
C LEU A 31 9.47 -6.11 -15.82
N GLU A 32 8.93 -7.22 -16.27
CA GLU A 32 8.03 -7.26 -17.42
C GLU A 32 6.68 -6.63 -17.09
N GLU A 33 6.18 -6.93 -15.92
CA GLU A 33 4.90 -6.41 -15.41
C GLU A 33 5.01 -6.03 -13.93
N ILE A 34 4.12 -5.13 -13.50
CA ILE A 34 3.85 -4.88 -12.08
C ILE A 34 2.42 -5.31 -11.77
N TRP A 35 2.26 -6.19 -10.79
CA TRP A 35 0.97 -6.64 -10.32
C TRP A 35 0.63 -5.94 -9.00
N PHE A 36 -0.41 -5.12 -9.03
CA PHE A 36 -0.95 -4.44 -7.86
C PHE A 36 -1.92 -5.39 -7.14
N ILE A 37 -1.70 -5.59 -5.86
CA ILE A 37 -2.49 -6.53 -5.04
C ILE A 37 -3.16 -5.72 -3.92
N PRO A 38 -4.42 -5.25 -4.13
CA PRO A 38 -5.15 -4.54 -3.10
C PRO A 38 -5.49 -5.49 -1.95
N ALA A 39 -5.05 -5.16 -0.74
CA ALA A 39 -5.34 -5.96 0.44
C ALA A 39 -6.84 -6.02 0.72
N ALA A 40 -7.42 -7.22 0.75
CA ALA A 40 -8.83 -7.42 1.02
C ALA A 40 -9.14 -7.18 2.51
N HIS A 41 -8.39 -7.84 3.39
CA HIS A 41 -8.53 -7.79 4.85
C HIS A 41 -7.18 -7.49 5.51
N PRO A 42 -6.68 -6.23 5.45
CA PRO A 42 -5.36 -5.88 6.00
C PRO A 42 -5.27 -6.20 7.49
N PRO A 43 -4.25 -6.95 7.95
CA PRO A 43 -4.18 -7.43 9.33
C PRO A 43 -3.98 -6.34 10.38
N HIS A 44 -3.46 -5.17 9.96
CA HIS A 44 -3.10 -4.05 10.85
C HIS A 44 -4.02 -2.84 10.72
N LYS A 45 -5.12 -2.96 9.94
CA LYS A 45 -6.05 -1.85 9.72
C LYS A 45 -7.46 -2.26 10.08
N ASP A 46 -8.09 -1.46 10.94
CA ASP A 46 -9.44 -1.64 11.41
C ASP A 46 -10.49 -1.08 10.42
N TRP A 47 -11.75 -1.03 10.86
CA TRP A 47 -12.96 -0.55 10.19
C TRP A 47 -12.88 0.80 9.45
N LYS A 48 -11.78 1.56 9.59
CA LYS A 48 -11.57 2.88 8.96
C LYS A 48 -11.25 2.85 7.47
N ILE A 49 -11.02 1.67 6.89
CA ILE A 49 -10.63 1.53 5.48
C ILE A 49 -11.84 1.71 4.57
N SER A 50 -11.63 2.26 3.36
CA SER A 50 -12.65 2.28 2.32
C SER A 50 -12.97 0.85 1.84
N PRO A 51 -14.24 0.57 1.45
CA PRO A 51 -14.60 -0.72 0.91
C PRO A 51 -13.66 -1.19 -0.19
N TYR A 52 -13.41 -2.51 -0.27
CA TYR A 52 -12.50 -3.09 -1.25
C TYR A 52 -12.81 -2.63 -2.68
N GLU A 53 -14.08 -2.72 -3.09
CA GLU A 53 -14.54 -2.36 -4.43
C GLU A 53 -14.23 -0.91 -4.80
N LYS A 54 -14.32 0.03 -3.84
CA LYS A 54 -13.94 1.42 -4.08
C LYS A 54 -12.44 1.56 -4.31
N ARG A 55 -11.62 0.93 -3.47
CA ARG A 55 -10.16 0.98 -3.56
C ARG A 55 -9.65 0.35 -4.86
N ARG A 56 -10.27 -0.77 -5.23
CA ARG A 56 -10.02 -1.46 -6.49
C ARG A 56 -10.36 -0.58 -7.70
N LYS A 57 -11.52 0.08 -7.68
CA LYS A 57 -11.95 1.00 -8.75
C LYS A 57 -10.98 2.19 -8.91
N TRP A 58 -10.58 2.81 -7.81
CA TRP A 58 -9.57 3.88 -7.86
C TRP A 58 -8.24 3.41 -8.43
N LEU A 59 -7.84 2.21 -8.06
CA LEU A 59 -6.62 1.61 -8.60
C LEU A 59 -6.76 1.36 -10.11
N GLU A 60 -7.86 0.81 -10.57
CA GLU A 60 -8.16 0.57 -11.99
C GLU A 60 -8.09 1.86 -12.82
N GLN A 61 -8.74 2.92 -12.35
CA GLN A 61 -8.70 4.24 -12.99
C GLN A 61 -7.29 4.86 -12.99
N ALA A 62 -6.53 4.66 -11.91
CA ALA A 62 -5.17 5.17 -11.78
C ALA A 62 -4.17 4.45 -12.69
N LEU A 63 -4.42 3.20 -13.03
CA LEU A 63 -3.55 2.36 -13.88
C LEU A 63 -3.97 2.37 -15.36
N GLU A 64 -5.10 3.00 -15.68
CA GLU A 64 -5.63 3.02 -17.04
C GLU A 64 -4.62 3.57 -18.06
N GLY A 65 -4.44 2.83 -19.15
CA GLY A 65 -3.49 3.17 -20.21
C GLY A 65 -2.09 2.60 -20.04
N ASN A 66 -1.80 1.92 -18.92
CA ASN A 66 -0.54 1.21 -18.74
C ASN A 66 -0.75 -0.31 -18.91
N ASN A 67 -0.30 -0.85 -20.03
CA ASN A 67 -0.48 -2.25 -20.39
C ASN A 67 0.44 -3.22 -19.63
N THR A 68 1.43 -2.72 -18.90
CA THR A 68 2.36 -3.53 -18.09
C THR A 68 1.95 -3.59 -16.61
N TYR A 69 0.86 -2.92 -16.23
CA TYR A 69 0.31 -2.94 -14.88
C TYR A 69 -0.97 -3.77 -14.84
N ARG A 70 -1.08 -4.65 -13.86
CA ARG A 70 -2.27 -5.50 -13.64
C ARG A 70 -2.75 -5.36 -12.20
N ILE A 71 -4.04 -5.57 -12.00
CA ILE A 71 -4.64 -5.70 -10.66
C ILE A 71 -4.96 -7.17 -10.45
N LEU A 72 -4.56 -7.72 -9.31
CA LEU A 72 -4.90 -9.07 -8.91
C LEU A 72 -5.81 -9.05 -7.69
N ASP A 73 -6.97 -9.65 -7.82
CA ASP A 73 -7.97 -9.78 -6.76
C ASP A 73 -7.76 -11.02 -5.88
N ILE A 74 -6.57 -11.63 -5.95
CA ILE A 74 -6.19 -12.91 -5.31
C ILE A 74 -6.43 -12.95 -3.79
N GLU A 75 -6.41 -11.79 -3.13
CA GLU A 75 -6.68 -11.72 -1.70
C GLU A 75 -8.17 -11.60 -1.40
N GLN A 76 -8.96 -11.03 -2.31
CA GLN A 76 -10.42 -10.95 -2.21
C GLN A 76 -11.08 -12.33 -2.38
N GLU A 77 -10.48 -13.18 -3.19
CA GLU A 77 -10.97 -14.53 -3.46
C GLU A 77 -10.71 -15.52 -2.32
N ARG A 78 -9.96 -15.09 -1.30
CA ARG A 78 -9.58 -15.94 -0.17
C ARG A 78 -10.17 -15.43 1.14
N GLU A 79 -10.67 -16.37 1.95
CA GLU A 79 -11.10 -16.07 3.31
C GLU A 79 -9.93 -15.75 4.25
N GLY A 80 -10.18 -14.87 5.23
CA GLY A 80 -9.26 -14.53 6.29
C GLY A 80 -8.40 -13.31 6.00
N LYS A 81 -7.35 -13.12 6.81
CA LYS A 81 -6.46 -11.95 6.72
C LYS A 81 -5.54 -12.01 5.50
N SER A 82 -5.26 -10.84 4.94
CA SER A 82 -4.35 -10.63 3.82
C SER A 82 -2.88 -10.73 4.27
N TYR A 83 -2.37 -11.97 4.39
CA TYR A 83 -0.96 -12.20 4.71
C TYR A 83 -0.14 -12.44 3.42
N THR A 84 0.96 -11.71 3.28
CA THR A 84 1.85 -11.75 2.11
C THR A 84 2.33 -13.18 1.77
N VAL A 85 2.69 -13.98 2.77
CA VAL A 85 3.15 -15.37 2.56
C VAL A 85 2.10 -16.22 1.86
N HIS A 86 0.83 -16.06 2.21
CA HIS A 86 -0.26 -16.83 1.58
C HIS A 86 -0.50 -16.37 0.14
N THR A 87 -0.37 -15.08 -0.13
CA THR A 87 -0.48 -14.50 -1.46
C THR A 87 0.63 -15.02 -2.36
N LEU A 88 1.88 -15.03 -1.89
CA LEU A 88 3.02 -15.58 -2.63
C LEU A 88 2.86 -17.07 -2.94
N LYS A 89 2.44 -17.88 -1.95
CA LYS A 89 2.16 -19.33 -2.18
C LYS A 89 1.10 -19.57 -3.25
N ALA A 90 0.04 -18.77 -3.23
CA ALA A 90 -1.02 -18.87 -4.24
C ALA A 90 -0.52 -18.47 -5.63
N LEU A 91 0.30 -17.41 -5.72
CA LEU A 91 0.90 -16.97 -6.97
C LEU A 91 1.86 -17.99 -7.55
N HIS A 92 2.73 -18.60 -6.75
CA HIS A 92 3.63 -19.68 -7.23
C HIS A 92 2.87 -20.89 -7.78
N LYS A 93 1.70 -21.19 -7.20
CA LYS A 93 0.84 -22.26 -7.70
C LYS A 93 0.16 -21.90 -9.03
N ALA A 94 -0.29 -20.64 -9.16
CA ALA A 94 -1.01 -20.17 -10.34
C ALA A 94 -0.07 -19.85 -11.53
N GLU A 95 1.12 -19.34 -11.24
CA GLU A 95 2.09 -18.82 -12.22
C GLU A 95 3.49 -19.39 -11.93
N PRO A 96 3.71 -20.70 -12.13
CA PRO A 96 4.95 -21.38 -11.75
C PRO A 96 6.17 -20.93 -12.58
N ASP A 97 5.96 -20.33 -13.75
CA ASP A 97 7.00 -19.83 -14.65
C ASP A 97 7.40 -18.37 -14.37
N CYS A 98 6.86 -17.77 -13.30
CA CYS A 98 7.17 -16.39 -12.89
C CYS A 98 8.20 -16.35 -11.77
N GLU A 99 9.06 -15.34 -11.82
CA GLU A 99 9.97 -14.93 -10.77
C GLU A 99 9.40 -13.66 -10.13
N PHE A 100 9.11 -13.73 -8.84
CA PHE A 100 8.43 -12.65 -8.15
C PHE A 100 9.37 -11.74 -7.38
N TYR A 101 9.16 -10.43 -7.52
CA TYR A 101 9.84 -9.35 -6.82
C TYR A 101 8.82 -8.62 -5.95
N PHE A 102 8.85 -8.83 -4.64
CA PHE A 102 7.92 -8.14 -3.71
C PHE A 102 8.45 -6.76 -3.39
N LEU A 103 7.72 -5.73 -3.83
CA LEU A 103 8.13 -4.33 -3.78
C LEU A 103 7.51 -3.62 -2.58
N THR A 104 8.33 -2.97 -1.76
CA THR A 104 7.85 -2.21 -0.60
C THR A 104 8.72 -0.98 -0.32
N GLY A 105 8.19 -0.02 0.44
CA GLY A 105 8.99 1.08 0.97
C GLY A 105 9.87 0.64 2.14
N ALA A 106 10.98 1.33 2.37
CA ALA A 106 11.92 1.02 3.46
C ALA A 106 11.26 1.05 4.85
N ASP A 107 10.19 1.81 5.02
CA ASP A 107 9.45 1.87 6.29
C ASP A 107 8.94 0.48 6.73
N SER A 108 8.67 -0.41 5.77
CA SER A 108 8.22 -1.79 6.06
C SER A 108 9.30 -2.64 6.71
N LEU A 109 10.58 -2.31 6.52
CA LEU A 109 11.70 -3.04 7.11
C LEU A 109 11.73 -2.93 8.63
N THR A 110 11.19 -1.84 9.19
CA THR A 110 11.20 -1.63 10.64
C THR A 110 10.30 -2.61 11.40
N TYR A 111 9.42 -3.30 10.72
CA TYR A 111 8.51 -4.33 11.29
C TYR A 111 8.38 -5.58 10.42
N LEU A 112 9.32 -5.86 9.55
CA LEU A 112 9.27 -7.05 8.70
C LEU A 112 9.26 -8.34 9.52
N ASP A 113 10.02 -8.37 10.61
CA ASP A 113 10.08 -9.45 11.59
C ASP A 113 8.75 -9.73 12.31
N HIS A 114 7.79 -8.79 12.24
CA HIS A 114 6.43 -8.98 12.74
C HIS A 114 5.45 -9.48 11.65
N TRP A 115 5.91 -9.63 10.41
CA TRP A 115 5.07 -10.17 9.35
C TRP A 115 4.89 -11.67 9.54
N HIS A 116 3.69 -12.14 9.27
CA HIS A 116 3.36 -13.54 9.41
C HIS A 116 4.23 -14.42 8.49
N HIS A 117 5.06 -15.29 9.09
CA HIS A 117 6.05 -16.12 8.40
C HIS A 117 6.98 -15.32 7.47
N TRP A 118 7.57 -14.25 8.00
CA TRP A 118 8.40 -13.33 7.22
C TRP A 118 9.63 -14.00 6.58
N GLU A 119 10.23 -14.97 7.27
CA GLU A 119 11.36 -15.74 6.74
C GLU A 119 10.95 -16.50 5.47
N GLU A 120 9.78 -17.12 5.48
CA GLU A 120 9.25 -17.83 4.32
C GLU A 120 8.96 -16.87 3.15
N ILE A 121 8.61 -15.62 3.41
CA ILE A 121 8.46 -14.59 2.37
C ILE A 121 9.78 -14.38 1.62
N LEU A 122 10.92 -14.36 2.34
CA LEU A 122 12.23 -14.16 1.72
C LEU A 122 12.66 -15.37 0.86
N ASP A 123 12.15 -16.56 1.14
CA ASP A 123 12.40 -17.76 0.33
C ASP A 123 11.49 -17.82 -0.91
N LEU A 124 10.33 -17.19 -0.85
CA LEU A 124 9.33 -17.22 -1.91
C LEU A 124 9.48 -16.10 -2.95
N CYS A 125 10.23 -15.03 -2.69
CA CYS A 125 10.38 -13.93 -3.63
C CYS A 125 11.71 -13.19 -3.43
N HIS A 126 12.08 -12.35 -4.41
CA HIS A 126 13.09 -11.31 -4.22
C HIS A 126 12.44 -10.18 -3.44
N PHE A 127 12.78 -10.02 -2.17
CA PHE A 127 12.22 -8.96 -1.34
C PHE A 127 12.95 -7.64 -1.60
N VAL A 128 12.25 -6.65 -2.14
CA VAL A 128 12.80 -5.36 -2.57
C VAL A 128 12.28 -4.25 -1.67
N ALA A 129 13.19 -3.67 -0.89
CA ALA A 129 12.92 -2.49 -0.08
C ALA A 129 13.43 -1.23 -0.79
N THR A 130 12.54 -0.30 -1.11
CA THR A 130 12.92 0.93 -1.80
C THR A 130 13.30 2.02 -0.81
N THR A 131 14.43 2.67 -1.06
CA THR A 131 14.96 3.79 -0.26
C THR A 131 15.03 5.07 -1.08
N ARG A 132 15.18 6.22 -0.40
CA ARG A 132 15.42 7.51 -1.05
C ARG A 132 16.91 7.75 -1.19
N PRO A 133 17.35 8.57 -2.18
CA PRO A 133 18.73 9.00 -2.29
C PRO A 133 19.23 9.65 -0.98
N GLY A 134 20.38 9.19 -0.49
CA GLY A 134 20.98 9.70 0.74
C GLY A 134 20.36 9.19 2.06
N TYR A 135 19.26 8.47 2.02
CA TYR A 135 18.77 7.68 3.14
C TYR A 135 19.34 6.27 3.00
N GLY A 136 20.48 6.02 3.63
CA GLY A 136 21.07 4.68 3.64
C GLY A 136 20.05 3.60 4.04
N SER A 137 20.25 2.38 3.57
CA SER A 137 19.43 1.24 3.95
C SER A 137 19.62 0.96 5.44
N SER A 138 18.82 1.57 6.30
CA SER A 138 18.78 1.25 7.73
C SER A 138 17.97 -0.03 7.95
N ILE A 139 18.39 -1.14 7.31
CA ILE A 139 17.89 -2.46 7.70
C ILE A 139 18.44 -2.70 9.11
N PRO A 140 17.61 -3.02 10.10
CA PRO A 140 18.09 -3.41 11.42
C PRO A 140 19.16 -4.51 11.29
N GLU A 141 20.28 -4.39 11.99
CA GLU A 141 21.43 -5.29 11.83
C GLU A 141 21.06 -6.75 12.00
N GLN A 142 20.17 -7.04 12.96
CA GLN A 142 19.68 -8.38 13.20
C GLN A 142 18.89 -8.91 12.02
N LEU A 143 17.95 -8.12 11.49
CA LEU A 143 17.16 -8.47 10.31
C LEU A 143 18.06 -8.71 9.09
N GLN A 144 19.14 -7.91 8.94
CA GLN A 144 20.09 -8.09 7.86
C GLN A 144 20.87 -9.41 7.96
N LYS A 145 21.24 -9.82 9.18
CA LYS A 145 21.92 -11.10 9.42
C LYS A 145 21.00 -12.28 9.11
N GLU A 146 19.79 -12.23 9.59
CA GLU A 146 18.79 -13.27 9.38
C GLU A 146 18.41 -13.37 7.90
N ALA A 147 18.13 -12.24 7.25
CA ALA A 147 17.79 -12.20 5.83
C ALA A 147 18.87 -12.79 4.91
N LYS A 148 20.16 -12.68 5.27
CA LYS A 148 21.28 -13.28 4.50
C LYS A 148 21.27 -14.82 4.47
N GLN A 149 20.50 -15.46 5.34
CA GLN A 149 20.36 -16.93 5.36
C GLN A 149 19.30 -17.42 4.36
N HIS A 150 18.50 -16.49 3.79
CA HIS A 150 17.46 -16.77 2.83
C HIS A 150 17.91 -16.38 1.41
N LYS A 151 17.34 -16.98 0.40
CA LYS A 151 17.64 -16.90 -1.05
C LYS A 151 18.53 -15.71 -1.44
N ASP A 152 17.95 -14.51 -1.59
CA ASP A 152 18.68 -13.30 -2.02
C ASP A 152 18.73 -12.25 -0.88
N GLY A 153 18.22 -12.59 0.30
CA GLY A 153 18.09 -11.66 1.41
C GLY A 153 17.10 -10.53 1.09
N ILE A 154 17.49 -9.32 1.50
CA ILE A 154 16.70 -8.11 1.23
C ILE A 154 17.49 -7.22 0.26
N LEU A 155 16.93 -7.01 -0.94
CA LEU A 155 17.46 -6.10 -1.92
C LEU A 155 17.06 -4.67 -1.59
N CYS A 156 18.01 -3.80 -1.26
CA CYS A 156 17.77 -2.37 -1.10
C CYS A 156 17.92 -1.66 -2.44
N LEU A 157 16.86 -1.04 -2.92
CA LEU A 157 16.83 -0.33 -4.18
C LEU A 157 16.62 1.17 -3.96
N GLU A 158 17.61 1.98 -4.29
CA GLU A 158 17.45 3.43 -4.25
C GLU A 158 16.59 3.91 -5.43
N ILE A 159 15.52 4.65 -5.12
CA ILE A 159 14.59 5.22 -6.09
C ILE A 159 14.32 6.69 -5.80
N ASP A 160 13.93 7.44 -6.81
CA ASP A 160 13.39 8.80 -6.66
C ASP A 160 11.94 8.74 -6.12
N ALA A 161 11.82 8.39 -4.83
CA ALA A 161 10.54 8.19 -4.18
C ALA A 161 9.87 9.52 -3.81
N LEU A 162 8.58 9.63 -4.12
CA LEU A 162 7.76 10.76 -3.69
C LEU A 162 7.39 10.62 -2.21
N ASN A 163 7.42 11.77 -1.49
CA ASN A 163 7.00 11.82 -0.08
C ASN A 163 5.48 11.95 0.04
N ILE A 164 4.75 10.93 -0.44
CA ILE A 164 3.29 10.89 -0.44
C ILE A 164 2.85 9.62 0.26
N SER A 165 1.87 9.73 1.16
CA SER A 165 1.21 8.59 1.80
C SER A 165 -0.30 8.71 1.68
N SER A 166 -1.02 7.59 1.74
CA SER A 166 -2.49 7.61 1.77
C SER A 166 -3.01 8.38 2.99
N THR A 167 -2.28 8.38 4.10
CA THR A 167 -2.63 9.16 5.30
C THR A 167 -2.55 10.65 5.01
N GLU A 168 -1.50 11.10 4.33
CA GLU A 168 -1.38 12.51 3.92
C GLU A 168 -2.48 12.90 2.94
N VAL A 169 -2.77 12.08 1.93
CA VAL A 169 -3.89 12.35 1.01
C VAL A 169 -5.20 12.56 1.77
N ARG A 170 -5.53 11.65 2.70
CA ARG A 170 -6.76 11.76 3.50
C ARG A 170 -6.77 13.01 4.39
N LYS A 171 -5.62 13.38 4.94
CA LYS A 171 -5.46 14.60 5.73
C LYS A 171 -5.72 15.85 4.86
N GLN A 172 -5.14 15.93 3.68
CA GLN A 172 -5.35 17.05 2.77
C GLN A 172 -6.82 17.19 2.35
N ILE A 173 -7.51 16.07 2.09
CA ILE A 173 -8.96 16.07 1.81
C ILE A 173 -9.76 16.60 3.00
N ALA A 174 -9.46 16.13 4.22
CA ALA A 174 -10.15 16.59 5.42
C ALA A 174 -9.97 18.10 5.69
N LEU A 175 -8.85 18.66 5.24
CA LEU A 175 -8.55 20.10 5.29
C LEU A 175 -9.09 20.87 4.07
N GLN A 176 -9.79 20.21 3.14
CA GLN A 176 -10.29 20.77 1.88
C GLN A 176 -9.20 21.37 0.98
N HIS A 177 -7.96 20.86 1.09
CA HIS A 177 -6.85 21.28 0.26
C HIS A 177 -6.88 20.59 -1.11
N ASP A 178 -6.14 21.15 -2.07
CA ASP A 178 -5.93 20.52 -3.37
C ASP A 178 -5.06 19.25 -3.22
N ILE A 179 -5.49 18.19 -3.91
CA ILE A 179 -4.81 16.88 -3.94
C ILE A 179 -4.35 16.50 -5.35
N SER A 180 -4.41 17.39 -6.31
CA SER A 180 -4.05 17.12 -7.73
C SER A 180 -2.60 16.69 -7.91
N GLN A 181 -1.71 17.07 -7.00
CA GLN A 181 -0.30 16.66 -6.99
C GLN A 181 -0.05 15.38 -6.20
N LEU A 182 -1.07 14.80 -5.59
CA LEU A 182 -0.94 13.63 -4.72
C LEU A 182 -1.52 12.36 -5.37
N VAL A 183 -2.61 12.50 -6.13
CA VAL A 183 -3.32 11.38 -6.75
C VAL A 183 -3.61 11.64 -8.23
N PRO A 184 -3.77 10.61 -9.06
CA PRO A 184 -4.18 10.78 -10.45
C PRO A 184 -5.49 11.55 -10.60
N GLU A 185 -5.57 12.43 -11.59
CA GLU A 185 -6.72 13.30 -11.85
C GLU A 185 -8.04 12.52 -11.93
N LYS A 186 -8.03 11.36 -12.58
CA LYS A 186 -9.21 10.51 -12.78
C LYS A 186 -9.91 10.06 -11.50
N ILE A 187 -9.20 10.05 -10.36
CA ILE A 187 -9.77 9.56 -9.09
C ILE A 187 -10.05 10.68 -8.09
N ILE A 188 -9.68 11.94 -8.38
CA ILE A 188 -9.77 13.04 -7.42
C ILE A 188 -11.18 13.19 -6.86
N ASP A 189 -12.18 13.31 -7.71
CA ASP A 189 -13.57 13.60 -7.31
C ASP A 189 -14.17 12.42 -6.53
N GLU A 190 -13.95 11.19 -6.98
CA GLU A 190 -14.47 10.01 -6.30
C GLU A 190 -13.82 9.81 -4.91
N VAL A 191 -12.52 10.06 -4.81
CA VAL A 191 -11.80 9.95 -3.55
C VAL A 191 -12.26 11.02 -2.56
N LYS A 192 -12.36 12.29 -2.99
CA LYS A 192 -12.90 13.39 -2.17
C LYS A 192 -14.28 13.05 -1.66
N HIS A 193 -15.21 12.76 -2.55
CA HIS A 193 -16.60 12.42 -2.19
C HIS A 193 -16.68 11.23 -1.20
N SER A 194 -15.90 10.18 -1.44
CA SER A 194 -15.86 9.01 -0.55
C SER A 194 -15.35 9.33 0.86
N MET A 195 -14.40 10.25 0.99
CA MET A 195 -13.84 10.66 2.27
C MET A 195 -14.75 11.64 3.01
N GLU A 196 -15.42 12.54 2.30
CA GLU A 196 -16.44 13.45 2.87
C GLU A 196 -17.59 12.68 3.50
N ILE A 197 -18.13 11.67 2.83
CA ILE A 197 -19.19 10.80 3.39
C ILE A 197 -18.71 10.14 4.68
N LYS A 198 -17.45 9.68 4.74
CA LYS A 198 -16.89 9.10 5.97
C LYS A 198 -16.84 10.12 7.12
N VAL A 199 -16.33 11.32 6.85
CA VAL A 199 -16.24 12.40 7.86
C VAL A 199 -17.62 12.73 8.39
N GLU A 200 -18.61 12.85 7.52
CA GLU A 200 -19.99 13.16 7.91
C GLU A 200 -20.63 12.04 8.74
N GLY A 201 -20.41 10.78 8.33
CA GLY A 201 -20.85 9.60 9.09
C GLY A 201 -20.25 9.56 10.50
N TYR A 202 -18.98 9.96 10.67
CA TYR A 202 -18.36 10.09 11.99
C TYR A 202 -18.94 11.22 12.82
N LYS A 203 -19.20 12.37 12.21
CA LYS A 203 -19.85 13.49 12.91
C LYS A 203 -21.22 13.08 13.44
N GLU A 204 -22.03 12.42 12.63
CA GLU A 204 -23.34 11.90 13.07
C GLU A 204 -23.22 10.87 14.20
N LEU A 205 -22.29 9.93 14.10
CA LEU A 205 -22.03 8.96 15.16
C LEU A 205 -21.60 9.64 16.48
N LEU A 206 -20.75 10.65 16.40
CA LEU A 206 -20.32 11.42 17.57
C LEU A 206 -21.48 12.22 18.18
N LYS A 207 -22.36 12.82 17.37
CA LYS A 207 -23.57 13.48 17.85
C LYS A 207 -24.44 12.55 18.68
N THR A 208 -24.60 11.30 18.26
CA THR A 208 -25.44 10.32 18.95
C THR A 208 -24.81 9.77 20.23
N ARG A 209 -23.47 9.77 20.35
CA ARG A 209 -22.73 9.15 21.46
C ARG A 209 -22.17 10.12 22.49
N LEU A 210 -22.05 11.39 22.15
CA LEU A 210 -21.45 12.41 23.01
C LEU A 210 -22.47 13.44 23.46
N SER A 211 -22.28 13.98 24.67
CA SER A 211 -23.00 15.20 25.05
C SER A 211 -22.64 16.37 24.14
N VAL A 212 -23.54 17.33 23.95
CA VAL A 212 -23.34 18.50 23.08
C VAL A 212 -21.96 19.15 23.31
N LYS A 213 -21.58 19.35 24.57
CA LYS A 213 -20.29 19.97 24.95
C LYS A 213 -19.09 19.13 24.49
N ARG A 214 -19.12 17.80 24.66
CA ARG A 214 -18.04 16.89 24.22
C ARG A 214 -17.99 16.79 22.70
N TYR A 215 -19.14 16.75 22.03
CA TYR A 215 -19.23 16.76 20.59
C TYR A 215 -18.57 18.01 19.99
N THR A 216 -18.94 19.21 20.45
CA THR A 216 -18.39 20.50 19.98
C THR A 216 -16.87 20.56 20.17
N HIS A 217 -16.37 20.08 21.33
CA HIS A 217 -14.90 20.00 21.54
C HIS A 217 -14.21 19.04 20.58
N SER A 218 -14.76 17.84 20.38
CA SER A 218 -14.17 16.84 19.47
C SER A 218 -14.12 17.29 18.02
N VAL A 219 -15.17 17.97 17.54
CA VAL A 219 -15.20 18.54 16.18
C VAL A 219 -14.25 19.73 16.06
N GLY A 220 -14.15 20.58 17.09
CA GLY A 220 -13.22 21.70 17.13
C GLY A 220 -11.77 21.25 17.03
N VAL A 221 -11.38 20.21 17.78
CA VAL A 221 -10.02 19.63 17.71
C VAL A 221 -9.74 19.01 16.34
N ALA A 222 -10.73 18.35 15.73
CA ALA A 222 -10.56 17.75 14.40
C ALA A 222 -10.38 18.80 13.29
N ASN A 223 -10.94 20.01 13.48
CA ASN A 223 -10.79 21.12 12.52
C ASN A 223 -9.50 21.95 12.73
N THR A 224 -8.79 21.76 13.85
CA THR A 224 -7.57 22.49 14.19
C THR A 224 -6.29 21.61 14.14
N ALA A 225 -6.43 20.31 13.90
CA ALA A 225 -5.36 19.34 13.76
C ALA A 225 -5.09 18.99 12.28
#